data_39a71820c5368074bf90a4d3296d5aaa
#
_entry.id   39a71820c5368074bf90a4d3296d5aaa
#
_cell.length_a   1.000
_cell.length_b   1.000
_cell.length_c   1.000
_cell.angle_alpha   90.00
_cell.angle_beta   90.00
_cell.angle_gamma   90.00
#
_symmetry.space_group_name_H-M   'P 1'
#
loop_
_entity.id
_entity.type
_entity.pdbx_description
1 polymer ?
#
loop_
_entity_poly.entity_id
_entity_poly.type
_entity_poly.pdbx_seq_one_letter_code
_entity_poly.pdbx_strand_id
1 'polypeptide(L)'
;MTKAVLEAESRGEAQRVAAAVSHPTLAVPASLHASLMARLDRLGPAKEVAQIAAVIGREFSHVMLVAVASKPKAELSSALDRLMEAGLLFRQGVPPDATYLFKHALVQDTAYGTLLREPRRALHARIAQTLESQFAEMAESQPELLARNCTEAGQIEKAAGLWGKAGQRSLERSALAEAVTQLTRALDQIATLPATPVLRREEIRLQLALANALMHVKG
;
A
#
# COMPACT_ATOMS: atom_id res chain seq x y z
N MET A 1 32.01 27.11 -40.55
CA MET A 1 30.97 26.05 -40.53
C MET A 1 31.34 24.86 -39.63
N THR A 2 31.72 25.07 -38.37
CA THR A 2 32.21 23.95 -37.52
C THR A 2 31.68 23.97 -36.07
N LYS A 3 30.95 25.00 -35.64
CA LYS A 3 30.45 25.08 -34.26
C LYS A 3 29.03 24.51 -34.10
N ALA A 4 28.20 24.64 -35.13
CA ALA A 4 26.81 24.16 -35.10
C ALA A 4 26.65 22.65 -35.24
N VAL A 5 27.63 21.98 -35.86
CA VAL A 5 27.60 20.52 -36.05
C VAL A 5 27.98 19.81 -34.75
N LEU A 6 28.95 20.31 -34.00
CA LEU A 6 29.38 19.76 -32.70
C LEU A 6 28.31 19.94 -31.59
N GLU A 7 27.52 21.01 -31.65
CA GLU A 7 26.40 21.20 -30.69
C GLU A 7 25.19 20.32 -31.03
N ALA A 8 25.00 19.93 -32.26
CA ALA A 8 23.92 19.01 -32.66
C ALA A 8 24.24 17.55 -32.30
N GLU A 9 25.50 17.14 -32.38
CA GLU A 9 25.93 15.80 -32.02
C GLU A 9 25.90 15.61 -30.49
N SER A 10 26.34 16.60 -29.70
CA SER A 10 26.31 16.53 -28.24
C SER A 10 24.88 16.52 -27.67
N ARG A 11 23.90 17.18 -28.32
CA ARG A 11 22.47 17.07 -27.94
C ARG A 11 21.86 15.71 -28.29
N GLY A 12 22.27 15.13 -29.42
CA GLY A 12 21.83 13.81 -29.84
C GLY A 12 22.32 12.68 -28.90
N GLU A 13 23.56 12.79 -28.40
CA GLU A 13 24.11 11.84 -27.44
C GLU A 13 23.53 11.99 -26.03
N ALA A 14 23.33 13.23 -25.55
CA ALA A 14 22.69 13.48 -24.27
C ALA A 14 21.23 12.96 -24.25
N GLN A 15 20.53 13.04 -25.36
CA GLN A 15 19.15 12.56 -25.49
C GLN A 15 19.09 11.03 -25.63
N ARG A 16 20.11 10.38 -26.19
CA ARG A 16 20.26 8.91 -26.23
C ARG A 16 20.65 8.34 -24.88
N VAL A 17 21.49 9.02 -24.10
CA VAL A 17 21.87 8.61 -22.75
C VAL A 17 20.71 8.78 -21.79
N ALA A 18 19.90 9.84 -21.91
CA ALA A 18 18.70 10.02 -21.10
C ALA A 18 17.60 8.98 -21.41
N ALA A 19 17.52 8.49 -22.64
CA ALA A 19 16.60 7.40 -23.01
C ALA A 19 17.08 6.00 -22.55
N ALA A 20 18.38 5.84 -22.24
CA ALA A 20 18.96 4.56 -21.80
C ALA A 20 18.91 4.33 -20.28
N VAL A 21 18.49 5.31 -19.48
CA VAL A 21 18.35 5.21 -18.00
C VAL A 21 16.88 5.05 -17.58
N SER A 22 15.99 4.80 -18.51
CA SER A 22 14.68 4.24 -18.17
C SER A 22 14.92 2.83 -17.67
N HIS A 23 14.95 2.62 -16.34
CA HIS A 23 14.82 1.28 -15.79
C HIS A 23 13.63 0.61 -16.48
N PRO A 24 13.80 -0.56 -17.11
CA PRO A 24 12.66 -1.30 -17.56
C PRO A 24 11.88 -1.67 -16.30
N THR A 25 10.81 -0.94 -16.00
CA THR A 25 9.71 -1.54 -15.27
C THR A 25 9.42 -2.82 -16.06
N LEU A 26 9.79 -3.96 -15.51
CA LEU A 26 9.49 -5.27 -16.08
C LEU A 26 7.96 -5.31 -16.20
N ALA A 27 7.46 -4.86 -17.35
CA ALA A 27 6.05 -4.93 -17.67
C ALA A 27 5.70 -6.42 -17.64
N VAL A 28 4.94 -6.83 -16.62
CA VAL A 28 4.47 -8.20 -16.48
C VAL A 28 3.77 -8.54 -17.80
N PRO A 29 4.15 -9.63 -18.49
CA PRO A 29 3.49 -10.00 -19.74
C PRO A 29 1.98 -10.07 -19.53
N ALA A 30 1.20 -9.41 -20.38
CA ALA A 30 -0.26 -9.41 -20.29
C ALA A 30 -0.86 -10.82 -20.24
N SER A 31 -0.18 -11.78 -20.87
CA SER A 31 -0.52 -13.21 -20.84
C SER A 31 -0.42 -13.82 -19.43
N LEU A 32 0.57 -13.43 -18.62
CA LEU A 32 0.73 -13.95 -17.26
C LEU A 32 -0.36 -13.41 -16.34
N HIS A 33 -0.65 -12.11 -16.44
CA HIS A 33 -1.75 -11.49 -15.68
C HIS A 33 -3.11 -12.12 -16.04
N ALA A 34 -3.41 -12.29 -17.33
CA ALA A 34 -4.62 -12.94 -17.79
C ALA A 34 -4.73 -14.39 -17.31
N SER A 35 -3.63 -15.13 -17.30
CA SER A 35 -3.59 -16.52 -16.78
C SER A 35 -3.88 -16.57 -15.28
N LEU A 36 -3.33 -15.65 -14.49
CA LEU A 36 -3.61 -15.55 -13.06
C LEU A 36 -5.07 -15.14 -12.77
N MET A 37 -5.62 -14.21 -13.53
CA MET A 37 -7.03 -13.85 -13.45
C MET A 37 -7.94 -15.05 -13.72
N ALA A 38 -7.72 -15.76 -14.82
CA ALA A 38 -8.49 -16.96 -15.16
C ALA A 38 -8.37 -18.06 -14.09
N ARG A 39 -7.22 -18.16 -13.43
CA ARG A 39 -6.98 -19.08 -12.31
C ARG A 39 -7.77 -18.67 -11.07
N LEU A 40 -7.75 -17.41 -10.71
CA LEU A 40 -8.56 -16.85 -9.61
C LEU A 40 -10.06 -17.04 -9.87
N ASP A 41 -10.52 -16.82 -11.09
CA ASP A 41 -11.94 -16.97 -11.46
C ASP A 41 -12.44 -18.41 -11.30
N ARG A 42 -11.60 -19.42 -11.55
CA ARG A 42 -11.94 -20.84 -11.35
C ARG A 42 -12.09 -21.24 -9.88
N LEU A 43 -11.59 -20.43 -8.96
CA LEU A 43 -11.66 -20.74 -7.52
C LEU A 43 -13.03 -20.42 -6.91
N GLY A 44 -13.94 -19.77 -7.65
CA GLY A 44 -15.27 -19.44 -7.16
C GLY A 44 -15.24 -18.65 -5.86
N PRO A 45 -15.90 -19.11 -4.78
CA PRO A 45 -15.97 -18.36 -3.51
C PRO A 45 -14.60 -18.05 -2.90
N ALA A 46 -13.55 -18.84 -3.15
CA ALA A 46 -12.22 -18.59 -2.63
C ALA A 46 -11.56 -17.36 -3.27
N LYS A 47 -12.01 -16.93 -4.45
CA LYS A 47 -11.58 -15.67 -5.08
C LYS A 47 -11.85 -14.46 -4.19
N GLU A 48 -13.04 -14.40 -3.57
CA GLU A 48 -13.39 -13.29 -2.67
C GLU A 48 -12.46 -13.25 -1.45
N VAL A 49 -12.11 -14.42 -0.88
CA VAL A 49 -11.17 -14.49 0.22
C VAL A 49 -9.77 -14.04 -0.22
N ALA A 50 -9.33 -14.40 -1.42
CA ALA A 50 -8.07 -13.90 -1.99
C ALA A 50 -8.09 -12.37 -2.18
N GLN A 51 -9.21 -11.81 -2.61
CA GLN A 51 -9.39 -10.36 -2.76
C GLN A 51 -9.30 -9.64 -1.41
N ILE A 52 -10.01 -10.14 -0.38
CA ILE A 52 -9.94 -9.58 0.98
C ILE A 52 -8.50 -9.64 1.51
N ALA A 53 -7.85 -10.81 1.39
CA ALA A 53 -6.47 -11.02 1.79
C ALA A 53 -5.52 -10.06 1.06
N ALA A 54 -5.72 -9.84 -0.24
CA ALA A 54 -4.88 -8.94 -1.04
C ALA A 54 -4.97 -7.48 -0.58
N VAL A 55 -6.13 -7.04 -0.08
CA VAL A 55 -6.31 -5.71 0.50
C VAL A 55 -5.63 -5.60 1.87
N ILE A 56 -5.67 -6.65 2.70
CA ILE A 56 -4.95 -6.67 3.98
C ILE A 56 -3.44 -6.52 3.74
N GLY A 57 -2.88 -7.33 2.84
CA GLY A 57 -1.46 -7.24 2.51
C GLY A 57 -0.90 -8.50 1.84
N ARG A 58 0.41 -8.45 1.54
CA ARG A 58 1.13 -9.61 0.98
C ARG A 58 1.23 -10.74 1.99
N GLU A 59 1.38 -10.39 3.25
CA GLU A 59 1.39 -11.26 4.40
C GLU A 59 0.27 -10.82 5.35
N PHE A 60 -0.47 -11.77 5.92
CA PHE A 60 -1.59 -11.48 6.80
C PHE A 60 -1.81 -12.62 7.80
N SER A 61 -2.23 -12.25 9.01
CA SER A 61 -2.58 -13.23 10.03
C SER A 61 -3.98 -13.82 9.82
N HIS A 62 -4.17 -15.06 10.28
CA HIS A 62 -5.49 -15.72 10.30
C HIS A 62 -6.52 -14.88 11.06
N VAL A 63 -6.12 -14.35 12.21
CA VAL A 63 -7.00 -13.55 13.08
C VAL A 63 -7.49 -12.30 12.38
N MET A 64 -6.58 -11.56 11.70
CA MET A 64 -6.93 -10.37 10.93
C MET A 64 -7.89 -10.72 9.78
N LEU A 65 -7.61 -11.79 9.04
CA LEU A 65 -8.49 -12.21 7.95
C LEU A 65 -9.90 -12.58 8.45
N VAL A 66 -10.01 -13.32 9.56
CA VAL A 66 -11.30 -13.68 10.17
C VAL A 66 -12.08 -12.43 10.57
N ALA A 67 -11.41 -11.46 11.21
CA ALA A 67 -12.05 -10.24 11.67
C ALA A 67 -12.55 -9.37 10.49
N VAL A 68 -11.79 -9.31 9.40
CA VAL A 68 -12.16 -8.50 8.22
C VAL A 68 -13.16 -9.20 7.31
N ALA A 69 -13.05 -10.53 7.11
CA ALA A 69 -13.85 -11.25 6.13
C ALA A 69 -15.33 -11.34 6.50
N SER A 70 -15.67 -11.34 7.79
CA SER A 70 -17.05 -11.46 8.29
C SER A 70 -17.79 -12.68 7.71
N LYS A 71 -17.04 -13.80 7.52
CA LYS A 71 -17.53 -15.07 6.97
C LYS A 71 -17.53 -16.18 8.01
N PRO A 72 -18.37 -17.19 7.85
CA PRO A 72 -18.31 -18.40 8.71
C PRO A 72 -16.91 -19.03 8.65
N LYS A 73 -16.40 -19.48 9.81
CA LYS A 73 -15.05 -20.07 9.91
C LYS A 73 -14.85 -21.26 8.96
N ALA A 74 -15.84 -22.10 8.78
CA ALA A 74 -15.77 -23.25 7.86
C ALA A 74 -15.61 -22.84 6.40
N GLU A 75 -16.33 -21.80 5.96
CA GLU A 75 -16.22 -21.25 4.61
C GLU A 75 -14.84 -20.64 4.39
N LEU A 76 -14.35 -19.89 5.38
CA LEU A 76 -13.04 -19.25 5.30
C LEU A 76 -11.91 -20.29 5.24
N SER A 77 -11.98 -21.35 6.10
CA SER A 77 -11.01 -22.44 6.09
C SER A 77 -11.00 -23.15 4.74
N SER A 78 -12.16 -23.54 4.22
CA SER A 78 -12.28 -24.19 2.90
C SER A 78 -11.71 -23.31 1.77
N ALA A 79 -11.96 -22.00 1.82
CA ALA A 79 -11.42 -21.07 0.83
C ALA A 79 -9.89 -20.98 0.91
N LEU A 80 -9.33 -20.89 2.12
CA LEU A 80 -7.89 -20.86 2.34
C LEU A 80 -7.21 -22.16 1.86
N ASP A 81 -7.80 -23.31 2.15
CA ASP A 81 -7.28 -24.61 1.70
C ASP A 81 -7.24 -24.67 0.15
N ARG A 82 -8.30 -24.24 -0.53
CA ARG A 82 -8.35 -24.15 -2.00
C ARG A 82 -7.30 -23.20 -2.55
N LEU A 83 -7.04 -22.07 -1.90
CA LEU A 83 -6.00 -21.11 -2.32
C LEU A 83 -4.60 -21.70 -2.15
N MET A 84 -4.37 -22.49 -1.10
CA MET A 84 -3.10 -23.20 -0.87
C MET A 84 -2.90 -24.34 -1.87
N GLU A 85 -3.91 -25.17 -2.12
CA GLU A 85 -3.89 -26.25 -3.13
C GLU A 85 -3.65 -25.69 -4.53
N ALA A 86 -4.27 -24.53 -4.83
CA ALA A 86 -4.01 -23.80 -6.05
C ALA A 86 -2.59 -23.18 -6.09
N GLY A 87 -1.77 -23.29 -5.05
CA GLY A 87 -0.42 -22.72 -4.97
C GLY A 87 -0.37 -21.20 -5.07
N LEU A 88 -1.42 -20.51 -4.59
CA LEU A 88 -1.50 -19.05 -4.55
C LEU A 88 -1.08 -18.50 -3.21
N LEU A 89 -1.27 -19.26 -2.12
CA LEU A 89 -0.88 -18.92 -0.76
C LEU A 89 0.05 -19.97 -0.18
N PHE A 90 0.90 -19.51 0.73
CA PHE A 90 1.61 -20.33 1.72
C PHE A 90 1.03 -20.09 3.10
N ARG A 91 1.01 -21.08 3.95
CA ARG A 91 0.67 -20.97 5.36
C ARG A 91 1.89 -21.31 6.21
N GLN A 92 2.12 -20.49 7.21
CA GLN A 92 3.08 -20.73 8.28
C GLN A 92 2.32 -20.80 9.61
N GLY A 93 2.55 -21.86 10.38
CA GLY A 93 1.85 -22.12 11.61
C GLY A 93 0.48 -22.78 11.43
N VAL A 94 -0.29 -22.83 12.51
CA VAL A 94 -1.61 -23.46 12.59
C VAL A 94 -2.63 -22.43 13.09
N PRO A 95 -3.85 -22.34 12.51
CA PRO A 95 -4.89 -21.48 13.05
C PRO A 95 -5.16 -21.74 14.55
N PRO A 96 -5.42 -20.69 15.37
CA PRO A 96 -5.61 -19.30 14.97
C PRO A 96 -4.34 -18.50 14.73
N ASP A 97 -3.15 -18.98 15.11
CA ASP A 97 -1.88 -18.25 15.07
C ASP A 97 -1.17 -18.38 13.73
N ALA A 98 -1.87 -18.87 12.71
CA ALA A 98 -1.32 -19.00 11.36
C ALA A 98 -1.13 -17.64 10.68
N THR A 99 -0.05 -17.53 9.94
CA THR A 99 0.22 -16.44 8.98
C THR A 99 0.16 -17.00 7.57
N TYR A 100 -0.40 -16.22 6.66
CA TYR A 100 -0.50 -16.54 5.24
C TYR A 100 0.29 -15.55 4.42
N LEU A 101 0.92 -16.04 3.36
CA LEU A 101 1.72 -15.24 2.45
C LEU A 101 1.31 -15.54 1.01
N PHE A 102 1.07 -14.52 0.19
CA PHE A 102 0.94 -14.69 -1.25
C PHE A 102 2.25 -15.20 -1.84
N LYS A 103 2.19 -16.31 -2.57
CA LYS A 103 3.37 -16.99 -3.15
C LYS A 103 4.20 -16.07 -4.03
N HIS A 104 3.52 -15.18 -4.76
CA HIS A 104 4.13 -14.15 -5.59
C HIS A 104 3.37 -12.83 -5.42
N ALA A 105 4.09 -11.70 -5.43
CA ALA A 105 3.49 -10.37 -5.37
C ALA A 105 2.44 -10.17 -6.48
N LEU A 106 2.72 -10.69 -7.68
CA LEU A 106 1.81 -10.62 -8.82
C LEU A 106 0.44 -11.29 -8.55
N VAL A 107 0.39 -12.34 -7.73
CA VAL A 107 -0.88 -12.98 -7.34
C VAL A 107 -1.71 -12.03 -6.48
N GLN A 108 -1.07 -11.37 -5.51
CA GLN A 108 -1.70 -10.34 -4.69
C GLN A 108 -2.18 -9.18 -5.56
N ASP A 109 -1.31 -8.63 -6.41
CA ASP A 109 -1.62 -7.50 -7.28
C ASP A 109 -2.80 -7.83 -8.22
N THR A 110 -2.81 -9.06 -8.77
CA THR A 110 -3.92 -9.53 -9.61
C THR A 110 -5.21 -9.62 -8.82
N ALA A 111 -5.20 -10.25 -7.64
CA ALA A 111 -6.40 -10.38 -6.79
C ALA A 111 -6.92 -8.99 -6.37
N TYR A 112 -6.05 -8.08 -5.96
CA TYR A 112 -6.37 -6.70 -5.63
C TYR A 112 -6.94 -5.94 -6.83
N GLY A 113 -6.33 -6.08 -8.01
CA GLY A 113 -6.73 -5.42 -9.25
C GLY A 113 -8.08 -5.87 -9.78
N THR A 114 -8.57 -7.06 -9.41
CA THR A 114 -9.92 -7.54 -9.79
C THR A 114 -11.04 -6.89 -8.97
N LEU A 115 -10.73 -6.20 -7.88
CA LEU A 115 -11.71 -5.44 -7.10
C LEU A 115 -12.09 -4.15 -7.83
N LEU A 116 -13.39 -3.92 -7.97
CA LEU A 116 -13.93 -2.64 -8.39
C LEU A 116 -13.65 -1.56 -7.32
N ARG A 117 -13.69 -0.30 -7.73
CA ARG A 117 -13.34 0.84 -6.88
C ARG A 117 -14.13 0.87 -5.57
N GLU A 118 -15.45 0.78 -5.62
CA GLU A 118 -16.28 0.89 -4.42
C GLU A 118 -16.12 -0.30 -3.45
N PRO A 119 -16.16 -1.59 -3.89
CA PRO A 119 -15.83 -2.72 -3.02
C PRO A 119 -14.44 -2.63 -2.39
N ARG A 120 -13.44 -2.17 -3.14
CA ARG A 120 -12.07 -1.98 -2.65
C ARG A 120 -12.04 -0.93 -1.53
N ARG A 121 -12.68 0.21 -1.77
CA ARG A 121 -12.82 1.29 -0.78
C ARG A 121 -13.52 0.83 0.49
N ALA A 122 -14.60 0.07 0.35
CA ALA A 122 -15.33 -0.49 1.48
C ALA A 122 -14.49 -1.50 2.29
N LEU A 123 -13.67 -2.32 1.62
CA LEU A 123 -12.74 -3.24 2.29
C LEU A 123 -11.67 -2.49 3.08
N HIS A 124 -11.05 -1.46 2.52
CA HIS A 124 -10.09 -0.63 3.25
C HIS A 124 -10.73 0.06 4.46
N ALA A 125 -11.96 0.57 4.34
CA ALA A 125 -12.69 1.16 5.47
C ALA A 125 -12.93 0.13 6.58
N ARG A 126 -13.31 -1.11 6.22
CA ARG A 126 -13.52 -2.19 7.17
C ARG A 126 -12.21 -2.61 7.86
N ILE A 127 -11.11 -2.69 7.11
CA ILE A 127 -9.79 -2.98 7.70
C ILE A 127 -9.40 -1.88 8.68
N ALA A 128 -9.56 -0.59 8.32
CA ALA A 128 -9.28 0.53 9.20
C ALA A 128 -10.10 0.44 10.51
N GLN A 129 -11.39 0.18 10.39
CA GLN A 129 -12.27 -0.02 11.56
C GLN A 129 -11.87 -1.22 12.41
N THR A 130 -11.50 -2.34 11.78
CA THR A 130 -11.04 -3.55 12.48
C THR A 130 -9.74 -3.29 13.23
N LEU A 131 -8.79 -2.59 12.62
CA LEU A 131 -7.54 -2.20 13.27
C LEU A 131 -7.80 -1.36 14.53
N GLU A 132 -8.70 -0.39 14.46
CA GLU A 132 -9.01 0.46 15.61
C GLU A 132 -9.77 -0.25 16.73
N SER A 133 -10.70 -1.15 16.37
CA SER A 133 -11.59 -1.78 17.36
C SER A 133 -11.02 -3.06 17.98
N GLN A 134 -10.20 -3.83 17.24
CA GLN A 134 -9.74 -5.14 17.67
C GLN A 134 -8.21 -5.26 17.74
N PHE A 135 -7.47 -4.37 17.09
CA PHE A 135 -6.02 -4.37 17.02
C PHE A 135 -5.44 -2.99 17.38
N ALA A 136 -5.97 -2.38 18.46
CA ALA A 136 -5.61 -1.03 18.87
C ALA A 136 -4.09 -0.85 19.11
N GLU A 137 -3.43 -1.84 19.73
CA GLU A 137 -1.98 -1.81 19.95
C GLU A 137 -1.19 -1.79 18.63
N MET A 138 -1.67 -2.53 17.61
CA MET A 138 -1.08 -2.51 16.27
C MET A 138 -1.32 -1.16 15.59
N ALA A 139 -2.54 -0.61 15.67
CA ALA A 139 -2.88 0.69 15.12
C ALA A 139 -2.06 1.81 15.78
N GLU A 140 -1.79 1.71 17.07
CA GLU A 140 -0.94 2.65 17.79
C GLU A 140 0.53 2.48 17.46
N SER A 141 1.05 1.25 17.41
CA SER A 141 2.45 0.98 17.11
C SER A 141 2.83 1.21 15.65
N GLN A 142 1.88 1.06 14.72
CA GLN A 142 2.05 1.19 13.28
C GLN A 142 0.97 2.12 12.68
N PRO A 143 0.99 3.42 13.00
CA PRO A 143 -0.02 4.36 12.51
C PRO A 143 -0.04 4.49 10.99
N GLU A 144 1.07 4.20 10.30
CA GLU A 144 1.17 4.16 8.84
C GLU A 144 0.28 3.08 8.22
N LEU A 145 0.08 1.93 8.90
CA LEU A 145 -0.81 0.87 8.44
C LEU A 145 -2.26 1.34 8.43
N LEU A 146 -2.68 1.99 9.51
CA LEU A 146 -4.01 2.57 9.62
C LEU A 146 -4.18 3.76 8.65
N ALA A 147 -3.17 4.63 8.54
CA ALA A 147 -3.18 5.77 7.63
C ALA A 147 -3.38 5.36 6.17
N ARG A 148 -2.67 4.31 5.73
CA ARG A 148 -2.81 3.74 4.38
C ARG A 148 -4.25 3.29 4.12
N ASN A 149 -4.83 2.54 5.04
CA ASN A 149 -6.20 2.04 4.89
C ASN A 149 -7.23 3.19 4.90
N CYS A 150 -7.05 4.20 5.74
CA CYS A 150 -7.89 5.40 5.72
C CYS A 150 -7.77 6.18 4.41
N THR A 151 -6.56 6.30 3.84
CA THR A 151 -6.34 6.93 2.52
C THR A 151 -7.14 6.23 1.43
N GLU A 152 -6.98 4.90 1.32
CA GLU A 152 -7.66 4.09 0.32
C GLU A 152 -9.19 4.03 0.54
N ALA A 153 -9.63 4.15 1.78
CA ALA A 153 -11.05 4.29 2.14
C ALA A 153 -11.64 5.68 1.83
N GLY A 154 -10.79 6.66 1.48
CA GLY A 154 -11.20 8.05 1.26
C GLY A 154 -11.52 8.82 2.55
N GLN A 155 -11.03 8.38 3.69
CA GLN A 155 -11.13 9.06 4.99
C GLN A 155 -9.96 10.05 5.12
N ILE A 156 -9.95 11.06 4.25
CA ILE A 156 -8.77 11.89 3.98
C ILE A 156 -8.27 12.66 5.20
N GLU A 157 -9.16 13.30 5.96
CA GLU A 157 -8.79 14.06 7.15
C GLU A 157 -8.13 13.16 8.22
N LYS A 158 -8.73 12.00 8.46
CA LYS A 158 -8.20 11.00 9.38
C LYS A 158 -6.85 10.44 8.90
N ALA A 159 -6.74 10.15 7.60
CA ALA A 159 -5.50 9.70 7.00
C ALA A 159 -4.36 10.71 7.15
N ALA A 160 -4.65 12.01 6.93
CA ALA A 160 -3.68 13.09 7.10
C ALA A 160 -3.11 13.13 8.53
N GLY A 161 -3.98 13.09 9.55
CA GLY A 161 -3.55 13.06 10.94
C GLY A 161 -2.70 11.83 11.29
N LEU A 162 -3.06 10.66 10.77
CA LEU A 162 -2.33 9.41 10.99
C LEU A 162 -0.97 9.40 10.27
N TRP A 163 -0.89 9.91 9.04
CA TRP A 163 0.38 10.07 8.34
C TRP A 163 1.30 11.08 9.05
N GLY A 164 0.74 12.16 9.59
CA GLY A 164 1.48 13.11 10.42
C GLY A 164 2.05 12.46 11.69
N LYS A 165 1.24 11.65 12.39
CA LYS A 165 1.67 10.86 13.57
C LYS A 165 2.77 9.86 13.19
N ALA A 166 2.62 9.16 12.08
CA ALA A 166 3.64 8.23 11.58
C ALA A 166 4.96 8.94 11.30
N GLY A 167 4.92 10.08 10.59
CA GLY A 167 6.09 10.89 10.29
C GLY A 167 6.82 11.39 11.52
N GLN A 168 6.08 11.87 12.53
CA GLN A 168 6.65 12.28 13.80
C GLN A 168 7.36 11.14 14.51
N ARG A 169 6.75 9.94 14.57
CA ARG A 169 7.39 8.74 15.13
C ARG A 169 8.66 8.33 14.38
N SER A 170 8.66 8.45 13.07
CA SER A 170 9.84 8.15 12.27
C SER A 170 10.97 9.14 12.56
N LEU A 171 10.68 10.43 12.80
CA LEU A 171 11.66 11.41 13.27
C LEU A 171 12.24 11.02 14.63
N GLU A 172 11.40 10.65 15.60
CA GLU A 172 11.83 10.22 16.94
C GLU A 172 12.79 9.03 16.93
N ARG A 173 12.63 8.14 15.92
CA ARG A 173 13.48 6.97 15.72
C ARG A 173 14.65 7.23 14.76
N SER A 174 14.85 8.47 14.33
CA SER A 174 15.85 8.85 13.33
C SER A 174 15.70 8.13 11.97
N ALA A 175 14.51 7.64 11.65
CA ALA A 175 14.15 7.04 10.37
C ALA A 175 13.74 8.15 9.39
N LEU A 176 14.72 8.95 8.96
CA LEU A 176 14.49 10.23 8.26
C LEU A 176 13.84 10.04 6.88
N ALA A 177 14.20 9.01 6.13
CA ALA A 177 13.63 8.75 4.81
C ALA A 177 12.14 8.39 4.89
N GLU A 178 11.79 7.57 5.87
CA GLU A 178 10.39 7.23 6.19
C GLU A 178 9.62 8.46 6.65
N ALA A 179 10.22 9.28 7.53
CA ALA A 179 9.62 10.51 8.02
C ALA A 179 9.29 11.46 6.86
N VAL A 180 10.23 11.71 5.95
CA VAL A 180 10.00 12.53 4.75
C VAL A 180 8.82 11.98 3.94
N THR A 181 8.81 10.68 3.67
CA THR A 181 7.73 10.05 2.90
C THR A 181 6.37 10.20 3.58
N GLN A 182 6.29 9.96 4.88
CA GLN A 182 5.05 9.98 5.65
C GLN A 182 4.52 11.41 5.82
N LEU A 183 5.40 12.38 6.13
CA LEU A 183 5.03 13.79 6.26
C LEU A 183 4.56 14.37 4.91
N THR A 184 5.21 14.01 3.82
CA THR A 184 4.77 14.40 2.47
C THR A 184 3.36 13.89 2.18
N ARG A 185 3.09 12.60 2.48
CA ARG A 185 1.74 12.03 2.32
C ARG A 185 0.69 12.76 3.17
N ALA A 186 1.03 13.13 4.41
CA ALA A 186 0.13 13.91 5.25
C ALA A 186 -0.23 15.26 4.62
N LEU A 187 0.78 15.98 4.11
CA LEU A 187 0.59 17.27 3.44
C LEU A 187 -0.22 17.14 2.14
N ASP A 188 0.05 16.12 1.34
CA ASP A 188 -0.71 15.83 0.12
C ASP A 188 -2.20 15.58 0.41
N GLN A 189 -2.50 14.87 1.52
CA GLN A 189 -3.89 14.68 1.95
C GLN A 189 -4.54 16.01 2.39
N ILE A 190 -3.85 16.82 3.21
CA ILE A 190 -4.36 18.12 3.66
C ILE A 190 -4.65 19.04 2.47
N ALA A 191 -3.80 19.05 1.46
CA ALA A 191 -3.97 19.88 0.27
C ALA A 191 -5.27 19.58 -0.50
N THR A 192 -5.88 18.40 -0.31
CA THR A 192 -7.16 18.04 -0.95
C THR A 192 -8.38 18.46 -0.13
N LEU A 193 -8.19 18.93 1.12
CA LEU A 193 -9.26 19.31 2.03
C LEU A 193 -9.59 20.80 1.94
N PRO A 194 -10.83 21.20 2.27
CA PRO A 194 -11.17 22.63 2.39
C PRO A 194 -10.30 23.31 3.45
N ALA A 195 -9.74 24.47 3.10
CA ALA A 195 -8.88 25.21 4.01
C ALA A 195 -9.66 25.68 5.26
N THR A 196 -9.27 25.17 6.43
CA THR A 196 -9.76 25.60 7.74
C THR A 196 -8.60 26.13 8.59
N PRO A 197 -8.85 26.99 9.59
CA PRO A 197 -7.79 27.45 10.48
C PRO A 197 -7.07 26.30 11.23
N VAL A 198 -7.78 25.21 11.53
CA VAL A 198 -7.23 24.02 12.20
C VAL A 198 -6.28 23.28 11.25
N LEU A 199 -6.72 22.97 10.02
CA LEU A 199 -5.90 22.31 9.03
C LEU A 199 -4.68 23.14 8.61
N ARG A 200 -4.82 24.46 8.56
CA ARG A 200 -3.71 25.36 8.24
C ARG A 200 -2.61 25.34 9.33
N ARG A 201 -2.99 25.26 10.61
CA ARG A 201 -2.03 25.08 11.72
C ARG A 201 -1.32 23.73 11.63
N GLU A 202 -2.06 22.67 11.32
CA GLU A 202 -1.50 21.34 11.16
C GLU A 202 -0.55 21.28 9.95
N GLU A 203 -0.92 21.90 8.84
CA GLU A 203 -0.08 22.02 7.65
C GLU A 203 1.25 22.68 7.98
N ILE A 204 1.25 23.82 8.67
CA ILE A 204 2.48 24.51 9.08
C ILE A 204 3.34 23.61 9.98
N ARG A 205 2.73 22.91 10.94
CA ARG A 205 3.44 21.99 11.84
C ARG A 205 4.13 20.88 11.06
N LEU A 206 3.45 20.27 10.10
CA LEU A 206 3.97 19.19 9.26
C LEU A 206 5.05 19.70 8.29
N GLN A 207 4.91 20.89 7.73
CA GLN A 207 5.92 21.52 6.87
C GLN A 207 7.22 21.79 7.65
N LEU A 208 7.13 22.27 8.89
CA LEU A 208 8.30 22.46 9.75
C LEU A 208 8.99 21.13 10.08
N ALA A 209 8.20 20.08 10.39
CA ALA A 209 8.73 18.75 10.64
C ALA A 209 9.42 18.17 9.39
N LEU A 210 8.81 18.35 8.22
CA LEU A 210 9.38 17.90 6.94
C LEU A 210 10.67 18.65 6.60
N ALA A 211 10.70 19.97 6.79
CA ALA A 211 11.90 20.77 6.57
C ALA A 211 13.06 20.31 7.48
N ASN A 212 12.77 20.04 8.75
CA ASN A 212 13.75 19.49 9.69
C ASN A 212 14.28 18.11 9.22
N ALA A 213 13.40 17.19 8.83
CA ALA A 213 13.81 15.89 8.29
C ALA A 213 14.72 16.02 7.07
N LEU A 214 14.36 16.90 6.12
CA LEU A 214 15.14 17.12 4.89
C LEU A 214 16.53 17.72 5.14
N MET A 215 16.69 18.59 6.13
CA MET A 215 17.99 19.14 6.51
C MET A 215 18.94 18.03 7.01
N HIS A 216 18.41 17.06 7.75
CA HIS A 216 19.23 15.96 8.30
C HIS A 216 19.46 14.81 7.30
N VAL A 217 18.68 14.70 6.25
CA VAL A 217 18.92 13.70 5.16
C VAL A 217 20.02 14.15 4.22
N LYS A 218 20.21 15.47 4.06
CA LYS A 218 21.18 16.06 3.10
C LYS A 218 22.52 16.46 3.74
N GLY A 219 22.61 16.45 5.05
CA GLY A 219 23.86 16.73 5.81
C GLY A 219 24.64 15.49 6.08
#